data_e06a8d408719a0097163e9ac4da8b323
#
_entry.id   e06a8d408719a0097163e9ac4da8b323
#
_cell.length_a   1.000
_cell.length_b   1.000
_cell.length_c   1.000
_cell.angle_alpha   90.00
_cell.angle_beta   90.00
_cell.angle_gamma   90.00
#
_symmetry.space_group_name_H-M   'P 1'
#
loop_
_entity.id
_entity.type
_entity.pdbx_description
1 polymer ?
#
loop_
_entity_poly.entity_id
_entity_poly.type
_entity_poly.pdbx_seq_one_letter_code
_entity_poly.pdbx_strand_id
1 'polypeptide(L)'
;MKFLYFLIAACAAATAGAQTAAPAPLPPIPTPTIEARAYLLLDVNSGQVLASRNAGDKFEPASLTKLMTAYLVFGALKQKSLKPEQVVPVSTRAWKAEGSRMFIEPKKPVTVDELLRGMIIQSGNDASIALAEVIGGSEEAFAEMMNREAKRLGLANTNFTNATGLTSPQLHSTAEDLAKLVVALIRDYPEHYPLYSQKEYRYNNITQANRNRLLWLDPAVDGVKTGYTENAGYCLVTSAKRGERRLVSVVLGTVSESARAAESQKLLNWGFQAYDSVRLYARNQPV
;
A
#
# COMPACT_ATOMS: atom_id res chain seq x y z
N MET A 1 32.97 75.56 56.54
CA MET A 1 32.02 74.45 56.24
C MET A 1 32.15 74.09 54.79
N LYS A 2 32.86 72.97 54.48
CA LYS A 2 33.05 72.44 53.06
C LYS A 2 32.17 71.23 52.90
N PHE A 3 31.18 71.26 51.98
CA PHE A 3 30.36 70.13 51.60
C PHE A 3 31.09 69.35 50.53
N LEU A 4 31.34 68.07 50.82
CA LEU A 4 31.94 67.12 49.89
C LEU A 4 30.81 66.32 49.21
N TYR A 5 30.62 66.45 47.89
CA TYR A 5 29.67 65.66 47.12
C TYR A 5 30.38 64.39 46.64
N PHE A 6 29.86 63.22 47.06
CA PHE A 6 30.28 61.94 46.58
C PHE A 6 29.40 61.59 45.35
N LEU A 7 30.05 61.43 44.20
CA LEU A 7 29.42 60.95 42.97
C LEU A 7 29.52 59.40 42.97
N ILE A 8 28.38 58.67 43.06
CA ILE A 8 28.35 57.23 42.89
C ILE A 8 28.06 56.93 41.42
N ALA A 9 29.07 56.44 40.68
CA ALA A 9 28.90 55.93 39.33
C ALA A 9 28.39 54.50 39.35
N ALA A 10 27.14 54.28 38.94
CA ALA A 10 26.55 52.93 38.77
C ALA A 10 27.00 52.35 37.44
N CYS A 11 27.90 51.34 37.45
CA CYS A 11 28.21 50.52 36.25
C CYS A 11 27.08 49.53 36.03
N ALA A 12 26.25 49.77 35.01
CA ALA A 12 25.31 48.78 34.49
C ALA A 12 26.07 47.79 33.60
N ALA A 13 26.31 46.56 34.11
CA ALA A 13 26.84 45.47 33.29
C ALA A 13 25.74 44.93 32.38
N ALA A 14 25.82 45.22 31.10
CA ALA A 14 24.95 44.61 30.09
C ALA A 14 25.39 43.16 29.85
N THR A 15 24.67 42.20 30.39
CA THR A 15 24.84 40.79 30.00
C THR A 15 24.28 40.58 28.62
N ALA A 16 25.13 40.54 27.60
CA ALA A 16 24.79 40.10 26.27
C ALA A 16 24.50 38.61 26.30
N GLY A 17 23.22 38.23 26.36
CA GLY A 17 22.81 36.84 26.19
C GLY A 17 23.18 36.36 24.83
N ALA A 18 24.15 35.47 24.69
CA ALA A 18 24.45 34.78 23.46
C ALA A 18 23.23 33.94 23.08
N GLN A 19 22.41 34.44 22.16
CA GLN A 19 21.37 33.66 21.50
C GLN A 19 22.08 32.62 20.63
N THR A 20 22.12 31.35 21.07
CA THR A 20 22.56 30.23 20.25
C THR A 20 21.59 30.12 19.08
N ALA A 21 22.02 30.52 17.89
CA ALA A 21 21.26 30.33 16.66
C ALA A 21 20.88 28.86 16.54
N ALA A 22 19.60 28.58 16.30
CA ALA A 22 19.17 27.21 16.01
C ALA A 22 20.00 26.67 14.84
N PRO A 23 20.47 25.40 14.90
CA PRO A 23 21.25 24.84 13.81
C PRO A 23 20.45 24.95 12.50
N ALA A 24 21.14 25.39 11.45
CA ALA A 24 20.52 25.48 10.14
C ALA A 24 19.94 24.09 9.75
N PRO A 25 18.73 24.05 9.16
CA PRO A 25 18.14 22.79 8.75
C PRO A 25 19.10 22.09 7.77
N LEU A 26 19.33 20.79 8.01
CA LEU A 26 20.17 19.99 7.13
C LEU A 26 19.57 20.03 5.71
N PRO A 27 20.42 20.11 4.66
CA PRO A 27 19.92 20.08 3.28
C PRO A 27 19.14 18.77 3.06
N PRO A 28 18.01 18.82 2.33
CA PRO A 28 17.22 17.63 2.05
C PRO A 28 18.07 16.61 1.29
N ILE A 29 18.01 15.34 1.73
CA ILE A 29 18.71 14.25 1.03
C ILE A 29 18.06 14.07 -0.34
N PRO A 30 18.80 14.17 -1.44
CA PRO A 30 18.21 14.11 -2.78
C PRO A 30 17.54 12.77 -3.02
N THR A 31 16.30 12.82 -3.53
CA THR A 31 15.54 11.62 -3.92
C THR A 31 16.24 10.94 -5.09
N PRO A 32 16.38 9.60 -5.09
CA PRO A 32 16.95 8.89 -6.22
C PRO A 32 16.08 9.04 -7.47
N THR A 33 16.69 8.99 -8.64
CA THR A 33 15.94 8.89 -9.90
C THR A 33 15.21 7.56 -9.95
N ILE A 34 13.88 7.61 -10.10
CA ILE A 34 12.99 6.46 -10.20
C ILE A 34 12.42 6.40 -11.61
N GLU A 35 12.71 5.32 -12.34
CA GLU A 35 12.27 5.08 -13.71
C GLU A 35 10.86 4.46 -13.74
N ALA A 36 9.86 5.29 -13.41
CA ALA A 36 8.44 4.96 -13.40
C ALA A 36 7.61 6.14 -13.88
N ARG A 37 6.39 5.94 -14.35
CA ARG A 37 5.50 7.06 -14.72
C ARG A 37 5.01 7.84 -13.51
N ALA A 38 4.69 7.12 -12.43
CA ALA A 38 4.35 7.70 -11.14
C ALA A 38 4.92 6.86 -9.99
N TYR A 39 5.23 7.50 -8.87
CA TYR A 39 5.60 6.81 -7.65
C TYR A 39 5.25 7.60 -6.39
N LEU A 40 5.16 6.89 -5.28
CA LEU A 40 5.02 7.45 -3.95
C LEU A 40 5.72 6.55 -2.93
N LEU A 41 6.43 7.15 -1.98
CA LEU A 41 6.96 6.48 -0.79
C LEU A 41 6.33 7.12 0.44
N LEU A 42 5.69 6.29 1.27
CA LEU A 42 5.00 6.69 2.49
C LEU A 42 5.63 6.01 3.71
N ASP A 43 5.89 6.77 4.74
CA ASP A 43 6.15 6.25 6.08
C ASP A 43 4.81 6.00 6.78
N VAL A 44 4.52 4.73 7.06
CA VAL A 44 3.22 4.32 7.62
C VAL A 44 3.05 4.77 9.07
N ASN A 45 4.16 4.91 9.81
CA ASN A 45 4.12 5.26 11.23
C ASN A 45 3.79 6.74 11.44
N SER A 46 4.37 7.62 10.61
CA SER A 46 4.14 9.08 10.68
C SER A 46 3.03 9.56 9.74
N GLY A 47 2.69 8.77 8.71
CA GLY A 47 1.79 9.19 7.64
C GLY A 47 2.45 10.16 6.64
N GLN A 48 3.77 10.39 6.75
CA GLN A 48 4.49 11.35 5.90
C GLN A 48 4.85 10.74 4.55
N VAL A 49 4.56 11.49 3.47
CA VAL A 49 5.07 11.19 2.13
C VAL A 49 6.54 11.65 2.07
N LEU A 50 7.46 10.70 1.89
CA LEU A 50 8.90 10.95 1.85
C LEU A 50 9.37 11.34 0.45
N ALA A 51 8.78 10.77 -0.58
CA ALA A 51 9.05 11.08 -1.98
C ALA A 51 7.84 10.77 -2.84
N SER A 52 7.60 11.57 -3.88
CA SER A 52 6.54 11.32 -4.86
C SER A 52 6.84 11.99 -6.20
N ARG A 53 6.27 11.42 -7.26
CA ARG A 53 6.18 12.02 -8.59
C ARG A 53 4.88 11.58 -9.24
N ASN A 54 4.09 12.53 -9.76
CA ASN A 54 2.81 12.27 -10.43
C ASN A 54 1.84 11.42 -9.58
N ALA A 55 1.94 11.52 -8.23
CA ALA A 55 1.26 10.59 -7.33
C ALA A 55 -0.26 10.75 -7.32
N GLY A 56 -0.77 11.93 -7.71
CA GLY A 56 -2.20 12.23 -7.87
C GLY A 56 -2.76 11.97 -9.26
N ASP A 57 -1.91 11.61 -10.24
CA ASP A 57 -2.35 11.35 -11.60
C ASP A 57 -3.15 10.03 -11.67
N LYS A 58 -4.20 10.03 -12.50
CA LYS A 58 -5.02 8.85 -12.72
C LYS A 58 -4.31 7.84 -13.61
N PHE A 59 -4.22 6.61 -13.10
CA PHE A 59 -3.64 5.47 -13.80
C PHE A 59 -4.64 4.32 -13.81
N GLU A 60 -4.53 3.46 -14.81
CA GLU A 60 -5.17 2.15 -14.78
C GLU A 60 -4.48 1.28 -13.72
N PRO A 61 -5.19 0.85 -12.67
CA PRO A 61 -4.57 0.13 -11.55
C PRO A 61 -4.18 -1.31 -11.89
N ALA A 62 -4.68 -1.85 -13.00
CA ALA A 62 -4.52 -3.26 -13.32
C ALA A 62 -4.88 -4.13 -12.09
N SER A 63 -4.16 -5.23 -11.85
CA SER A 63 -4.41 -6.12 -10.70
C SER A 63 -4.15 -5.50 -9.32
N LEU A 64 -3.71 -4.23 -9.21
CA LEU A 64 -3.72 -3.53 -7.93
C LEU A 64 -5.16 -3.29 -7.43
N THR A 65 -6.16 -3.32 -8.30
CA THR A 65 -7.60 -3.37 -7.99
C THR A 65 -7.93 -4.44 -6.94
N LYS A 66 -7.24 -5.59 -6.98
CA LYS A 66 -7.45 -6.71 -6.05
C LYS A 66 -7.10 -6.39 -4.58
N LEU A 67 -6.42 -5.27 -4.34
CA LEU A 67 -6.25 -4.75 -2.98
C LEU A 67 -7.60 -4.37 -2.35
N MET A 68 -8.49 -3.71 -3.13
CA MET A 68 -9.84 -3.39 -2.67
C MET A 68 -10.72 -4.65 -2.60
N THR A 69 -10.57 -5.56 -3.54
CA THR A 69 -11.28 -6.85 -3.49
C THR A 69 -10.94 -7.59 -2.21
N ALA A 70 -9.64 -7.71 -1.87
CA ALA A 70 -9.20 -8.33 -0.62
C ALA A 70 -9.70 -7.56 0.61
N TYR A 71 -9.68 -6.22 0.58
CA TYR A 71 -10.15 -5.40 1.67
C TYR A 71 -11.61 -5.69 2.04
N LEU A 72 -12.50 -5.80 1.04
CA LEU A 72 -13.91 -6.16 1.25
C LEU A 72 -14.07 -7.60 1.73
N VAL A 73 -13.30 -8.55 1.20
CA VAL A 73 -13.34 -9.95 1.65
C VAL A 73 -12.91 -10.07 3.11
N PHE A 74 -11.81 -9.40 3.49
CA PHE A 74 -11.35 -9.35 4.88
C PHE A 74 -12.38 -8.70 5.80
N GLY A 75 -13.08 -7.66 5.32
CA GLY A 75 -14.20 -7.06 6.04
C GLY A 75 -15.34 -8.05 6.30
N ALA A 76 -15.74 -8.83 5.31
CA ALA A 76 -16.76 -9.86 5.42
C ALA A 76 -16.35 -11.00 6.39
N LEU A 77 -15.08 -11.41 6.36
CA LEU A 77 -14.53 -12.39 7.30
C LEU A 77 -14.54 -11.85 8.75
N LYS A 78 -14.10 -10.63 8.94
CA LYS A 78 -14.07 -9.97 10.26
C LYS A 78 -15.48 -9.79 10.86
N GLN A 79 -16.47 -9.48 10.01
CA GLN A 79 -17.88 -9.39 10.38
C GLN A 79 -18.57 -10.75 10.52
N LYS A 80 -17.86 -11.85 10.19
CA LYS A 80 -18.40 -13.23 10.20
C LYS A 80 -19.57 -13.44 9.23
N SER A 81 -19.79 -12.55 8.27
CA SER A 81 -20.75 -12.74 7.17
C SER A 81 -20.21 -13.71 6.11
N LEU A 82 -18.88 -13.95 6.11
CA LEU A 82 -18.20 -14.94 5.31
C LEU A 82 -17.30 -15.78 6.23
N LYS A 83 -17.09 -17.06 5.90
CA LYS A 83 -16.19 -17.94 6.66
C LYS A 83 -15.05 -18.42 5.76
N PRO A 84 -13.82 -18.60 6.28
CA PRO A 84 -12.69 -19.12 5.49
C PRO A 84 -12.96 -20.47 4.84
N GLU A 85 -13.65 -21.38 5.55
CA GLU A 85 -13.96 -22.74 5.11
C GLU A 85 -15.21 -22.81 4.24
N GLN A 86 -15.92 -21.72 4.06
CA GLN A 86 -17.14 -21.66 3.24
C GLN A 86 -16.82 -22.03 1.79
N VAL A 87 -17.52 -23.04 1.27
CA VAL A 87 -17.42 -23.43 -0.14
C VAL A 87 -18.16 -22.39 -0.98
N VAL A 88 -17.49 -21.93 -2.03
CA VAL A 88 -18.00 -20.94 -2.98
C VAL A 88 -18.39 -21.62 -4.27
N PRO A 89 -19.61 -21.40 -4.79
CA PRO A 89 -19.99 -21.83 -6.12
C PRO A 89 -19.12 -21.15 -7.18
N VAL A 90 -18.61 -21.92 -8.13
CA VAL A 90 -17.82 -21.39 -9.25
C VAL A 90 -18.74 -21.15 -10.44
N SER A 91 -19.01 -19.90 -10.76
CA SER A 91 -19.80 -19.52 -11.93
C SER A 91 -19.04 -19.77 -13.24
N THR A 92 -19.76 -19.85 -14.35
CA THR A 92 -19.15 -19.89 -15.68
C THR A 92 -18.30 -18.64 -15.95
N ARG A 93 -18.72 -17.47 -15.45
CA ARG A 93 -17.97 -16.21 -15.58
C ARG A 93 -16.62 -16.30 -14.87
N ALA A 94 -16.60 -16.72 -13.59
CA ALA A 94 -15.38 -16.90 -12.85
C ALA A 94 -14.46 -17.94 -13.48
N TRP A 95 -15.00 -19.10 -13.85
CA TRP A 95 -14.23 -20.17 -14.49
C TRP A 95 -13.57 -19.76 -15.82
N LYS A 96 -14.29 -18.96 -16.65
CA LYS A 96 -13.80 -18.49 -17.95
C LYS A 96 -13.03 -17.17 -17.87
N ALA A 97 -12.72 -16.67 -16.66
CA ALA A 97 -12.00 -15.43 -16.50
C ALA A 97 -10.71 -15.40 -17.31
N GLU A 98 -10.47 -14.30 -18.00
CA GLU A 98 -9.24 -14.07 -18.77
C GLU A 98 -8.06 -13.67 -17.89
N GLY A 99 -6.85 -13.73 -18.42
CA GLY A 99 -5.61 -13.31 -17.77
C GLY A 99 -5.11 -14.32 -16.72
N SER A 100 -4.65 -13.82 -15.58
CA SER A 100 -4.11 -14.65 -14.50
C SER A 100 -5.19 -15.45 -13.80
N ARG A 101 -4.95 -16.75 -13.56
CA ARG A 101 -5.93 -17.67 -12.93
C ARG A 101 -5.27 -18.57 -11.92
N MET A 102 -6.02 -18.98 -10.88
CA MET A 102 -5.67 -20.11 -10.02
C MET A 102 -6.23 -21.43 -10.52
N PHE A 103 -7.05 -21.40 -11.57
CA PHE A 103 -7.68 -22.55 -12.25
C PHE A 103 -8.77 -23.25 -11.42
N ILE A 104 -9.74 -22.47 -10.90
CA ILE A 104 -10.96 -23.02 -10.31
C ILE A 104 -11.86 -23.66 -11.38
N GLU A 105 -12.68 -24.63 -10.97
CA GLU A 105 -13.54 -25.39 -11.86
C GLU A 105 -14.97 -25.49 -11.29
N PRO A 106 -16.04 -25.36 -12.10
CA PRO A 106 -17.44 -25.34 -11.60
C PRO A 106 -17.86 -26.59 -10.80
N LYS A 107 -17.24 -27.72 -11.04
CA LYS A 107 -17.60 -29.01 -10.39
C LYS A 107 -16.68 -29.36 -9.23
N LYS A 108 -15.69 -28.56 -8.92
CA LYS A 108 -14.77 -28.76 -7.80
C LYS A 108 -15.05 -27.75 -6.71
N PRO A 109 -15.23 -28.22 -5.45
CA PRO A 109 -15.40 -27.29 -4.34
C PRO A 109 -14.13 -26.46 -4.18
N VAL A 110 -14.31 -25.17 -3.90
CA VAL A 110 -13.24 -24.23 -3.55
C VAL A 110 -13.71 -23.37 -2.38
N THR A 111 -12.84 -23.18 -1.40
CA THR A 111 -13.16 -22.40 -0.21
C THR A 111 -12.76 -20.93 -0.36
N VAL A 112 -13.31 -20.08 0.50
CA VAL A 112 -12.95 -18.65 0.56
C VAL A 112 -11.45 -18.46 0.82
N ASP A 113 -10.85 -19.23 1.73
CA ASP A 113 -9.40 -19.17 2.02
C ASP A 113 -8.57 -19.54 0.79
N GLU A 114 -8.93 -20.59 0.06
CA GLU A 114 -8.26 -20.98 -1.18
C GLU A 114 -8.36 -19.88 -2.26
N LEU A 115 -9.55 -19.30 -2.43
CA LEU A 115 -9.75 -18.20 -3.36
C LEU A 115 -8.92 -16.96 -2.99
N LEU A 116 -8.87 -16.59 -1.70
CA LEU A 116 -8.03 -15.49 -1.21
C LEU A 116 -6.56 -15.73 -1.53
N ARG A 117 -6.03 -16.92 -1.25
CA ARG A 117 -4.62 -17.27 -1.58
C ARG A 117 -4.38 -17.20 -3.09
N GLY A 118 -5.26 -17.77 -3.89
CA GLY A 118 -5.16 -17.72 -5.35
C GLY A 118 -5.23 -16.30 -5.90
N MET A 119 -6.08 -15.45 -5.35
CA MET A 119 -6.19 -14.04 -5.73
C MET A 119 -4.96 -13.22 -5.34
N ILE A 120 -4.46 -13.38 -4.12
CA ILE A 120 -3.36 -12.57 -3.58
C ILE A 120 -2.03 -12.99 -4.19
N ILE A 121 -1.71 -14.28 -4.14
CA ILE A 121 -0.38 -14.80 -4.48
C ILE A 121 -0.18 -14.79 -5.99
N GLN A 122 -1.11 -15.39 -6.72
CA GLN A 122 -1.01 -15.62 -8.16
C GLN A 122 -1.78 -14.58 -8.98
N SER A 123 -2.54 -13.72 -8.30
CA SER A 123 -3.35 -12.70 -8.96
C SER A 123 -4.54 -13.26 -9.75
N GLY A 124 -5.15 -14.38 -9.30
CA GLY A 124 -6.23 -15.08 -10.00
C GLY A 124 -7.45 -14.19 -10.24
N ASN A 125 -7.79 -13.95 -11.51
CA ASN A 125 -9.00 -13.23 -11.90
C ASN A 125 -10.24 -14.08 -11.63
N ASP A 126 -10.15 -15.39 -11.89
CA ASP A 126 -11.16 -16.38 -11.57
C ASP A 126 -11.53 -16.37 -10.08
N ALA A 127 -10.53 -16.37 -9.20
CA ALA A 127 -10.73 -16.26 -7.77
C ALA A 127 -11.35 -14.90 -7.36
N SER A 128 -10.93 -13.82 -8.00
CA SER A 128 -11.45 -12.47 -7.72
C SER A 128 -12.94 -12.36 -8.05
N ILE A 129 -13.36 -12.89 -9.20
CA ILE A 129 -14.75 -12.88 -9.63
C ILE A 129 -15.60 -13.76 -8.70
N ALA A 130 -15.14 -14.97 -8.36
CA ALA A 130 -15.87 -15.86 -7.45
C ALA A 130 -16.07 -15.23 -6.06
N LEU A 131 -15.06 -14.55 -5.53
CA LEU A 131 -15.15 -13.80 -4.27
C LEU A 131 -16.09 -12.60 -4.38
N ALA A 132 -16.08 -11.89 -5.51
CA ALA A 132 -16.99 -10.79 -5.75
C ALA A 132 -18.45 -11.24 -5.81
N GLU A 133 -18.71 -12.35 -6.52
CA GLU A 133 -20.05 -12.93 -6.66
C GLU A 133 -20.63 -13.43 -5.33
N VAL A 134 -19.81 -14.08 -4.48
CA VAL A 134 -20.28 -14.58 -3.18
C VAL A 134 -20.61 -13.47 -2.19
N ILE A 135 -19.96 -12.31 -2.30
CA ILE A 135 -20.20 -11.16 -1.40
C ILE A 135 -21.26 -10.22 -1.96
N GLY A 136 -21.17 -9.88 -3.24
CA GLY A 136 -22.01 -8.88 -3.88
C GLY A 136 -23.22 -9.46 -4.61
N GLY A 137 -23.28 -10.78 -4.81
CA GLY A 137 -24.27 -11.43 -5.67
C GLY A 137 -23.93 -11.34 -7.17
N SER A 138 -23.21 -10.30 -7.57
CA SER A 138 -22.61 -10.15 -8.91
C SER A 138 -21.35 -9.31 -8.84
N GLU A 139 -20.48 -9.38 -9.88
CA GLU A 139 -19.27 -8.56 -9.93
C GLU A 139 -19.62 -7.07 -10.04
N GLU A 140 -20.70 -6.71 -10.73
CA GLU A 140 -21.17 -5.34 -10.88
C GLU A 140 -21.60 -4.74 -9.51
N ALA A 141 -22.43 -5.46 -8.76
CA ALA A 141 -22.85 -5.04 -7.41
C ALA A 141 -21.65 -4.96 -6.45
N PHE A 142 -20.68 -5.87 -6.61
CA PHE A 142 -19.44 -5.82 -5.85
C PHE A 142 -18.59 -4.60 -6.20
N ALA A 143 -18.50 -4.20 -7.48
CA ALA A 143 -17.81 -2.98 -7.90
C ALA A 143 -18.45 -1.72 -7.29
N GLU A 144 -19.78 -1.68 -7.14
CA GLU A 144 -20.44 -0.60 -6.39
C GLU A 144 -20.06 -0.62 -4.91
N MET A 145 -19.92 -1.81 -4.29
CA MET A 145 -19.42 -1.91 -2.92
C MET A 145 -17.97 -1.39 -2.81
N MET A 146 -17.11 -1.75 -3.78
CA MET A 146 -15.73 -1.24 -3.85
C MET A 146 -15.69 0.30 -3.90
N ASN A 147 -16.56 0.93 -4.69
CA ASN A 147 -16.62 2.38 -4.81
C ASN A 147 -17.19 3.06 -3.56
N ARG A 148 -18.19 2.46 -2.88
CA ARG A 148 -18.64 2.96 -1.58
C ARG A 148 -17.52 2.92 -0.55
N GLU A 149 -16.76 1.84 -0.54
CA GLU A 149 -15.64 1.68 0.38
C GLU A 149 -14.46 2.60 0.03
N ALA A 150 -14.17 2.80 -1.25
CA ALA A 150 -13.20 3.78 -1.70
C ALA A 150 -13.53 5.19 -1.19
N LYS A 151 -14.80 5.59 -1.29
CA LYS A 151 -15.28 6.87 -0.73
C LYS A 151 -15.10 6.94 0.79
N ARG A 152 -15.42 5.86 1.52
CA ARG A 152 -15.26 5.80 2.99
C ARG A 152 -13.79 5.91 3.41
N LEU A 153 -12.88 5.33 2.64
CA LEU A 153 -11.44 5.39 2.87
C LEU A 153 -10.78 6.69 2.37
N GLY A 154 -11.53 7.58 1.73
CA GLY A 154 -11.00 8.84 1.18
C GLY A 154 -10.13 8.64 -0.07
N LEU A 155 -10.42 7.61 -0.87
CA LEU A 155 -9.77 7.38 -2.17
C LEU A 155 -10.45 8.27 -3.23
N ALA A 156 -10.13 9.56 -3.20
CA ALA A 156 -10.89 10.59 -3.94
C ALA A 156 -10.76 10.50 -5.46
N ASN A 157 -9.70 9.88 -5.96
CA ASN A 157 -9.38 9.77 -7.38
C ASN A 157 -9.36 8.31 -7.86
N THR A 158 -10.24 7.47 -7.27
CA THR A 158 -10.33 6.05 -7.58
C THR A 158 -11.76 5.69 -7.99
N ASN A 159 -11.88 4.93 -9.06
CA ASN A 159 -13.13 4.32 -9.49
C ASN A 159 -12.88 2.87 -9.92
N PHE A 160 -13.59 1.94 -9.31
CA PHE A 160 -13.54 0.52 -9.62
C PHE A 160 -14.73 0.12 -10.51
N THR A 161 -14.49 -0.68 -11.52
CA THR A 161 -15.51 -1.18 -12.45
C THR A 161 -15.64 -2.70 -12.43
N ASN A 162 -14.69 -3.38 -11.82
CA ASN A 162 -14.65 -4.84 -11.67
C ASN A 162 -13.75 -5.24 -10.50
N ALA A 163 -13.78 -6.52 -10.12
CA ALA A 163 -13.01 -7.06 -9.01
C ALA A 163 -11.56 -7.45 -9.36
N THR A 164 -11.22 -7.45 -10.64
CA THR A 164 -9.98 -8.03 -11.17
C THR A 164 -8.92 -7.01 -11.54
N GLY A 165 -9.34 -5.83 -12.01
CA GLY A 165 -8.48 -4.83 -12.62
C GLY A 165 -8.25 -5.07 -14.12
N LEU A 166 -9.08 -5.87 -14.79
CA LEU A 166 -9.11 -5.93 -16.23
C LEU A 166 -9.50 -4.56 -16.81
N THR A 167 -8.89 -4.19 -17.91
CA THR A 167 -9.04 -2.88 -18.54
C THR A 167 -10.51 -2.52 -18.79
N SER A 168 -10.89 -1.34 -18.35
CA SER A 168 -12.22 -0.76 -18.55
C SER A 168 -12.10 0.77 -18.60
N PRO A 169 -12.88 1.46 -19.46
CA PRO A 169 -12.70 2.90 -19.70
C PRO A 169 -12.77 3.80 -18.45
N GLN A 170 -13.51 3.40 -17.44
CA GLN A 170 -13.71 4.19 -16.21
C GLN A 170 -12.86 3.69 -15.04
N LEU A 171 -12.14 2.58 -15.20
CA LEU A 171 -11.28 2.03 -14.15
C LEU A 171 -10.03 2.89 -13.98
N HIS A 172 -9.87 3.51 -12.82
CA HIS A 172 -8.68 4.29 -12.50
C HIS A 172 -8.42 4.37 -10.99
N SER A 173 -7.17 4.65 -10.65
CA SER A 173 -6.72 4.98 -9.31
C SER A 173 -5.49 5.88 -9.39
N THR A 174 -4.91 6.25 -8.25
CA THR A 174 -3.69 7.04 -8.13
C THR A 174 -2.70 6.38 -7.18
N ALA A 175 -1.43 6.75 -7.25
CA ALA A 175 -0.44 6.23 -6.31
C ALA A 175 -0.77 6.62 -4.86
N GLU A 176 -1.33 7.82 -4.64
CA GLU A 176 -1.79 8.27 -3.33
C GLU A 176 -2.93 7.40 -2.78
N ASP A 177 -3.94 7.15 -3.59
CA ASP A 177 -5.10 6.36 -3.16
C ASP A 177 -4.73 4.89 -2.92
N LEU A 178 -3.86 4.31 -3.77
CA LEU A 178 -3.32 2.97 -3.55
C LEU A 178 -2.50 2.87 -2.27
N ALA A 179 -1.70 3.88 -1.93
CA ALA A 179 -0.98 3.93 -0.66
C ALA A 179 -1.94 3.97 0.53
N LYS A 180 -2.97 4.84 0.49
CA LYS A 180 -4.03 4.89 1.52
C LYS A 180 -4.73 3.54 1.71
N LEU A 181 -5.07 2.87 0.61
CA LEU A 181 -5.72 1.55 0.64
C LEU A 181 -4.84 0.51 1.31
N VAL A 182 -3.54 0.47 1.00
CA VAL A 182 -2.60 -0.48 1.63
C VAL A 182 -2.40 -0.18 3.11
N VAL A 183 -2.30 1.09 3.49
CA VAL A 183 -2.25 1.47 4.91
C VAL A 183 -3.50 1.02 5.65
N ALA A 184 -4.68 1.18 5.03
CA ALA A 184 -5.94 0.68 5.59
C ALA A 184 -5.94 -0.86 5.72
N LEU A 185 -5.47 -1.60 4.72
CA LEU A 185 -5.33 -3.06 4.78
C LEU A 185 -4.47 -3.51 5.97
N ILE A 186 -3.30 -2.89 6.15
CA ILE A 186 -2.36 -3.23 7.23
C ILE A 186 -2.97 -2.91 8.61
N ARG A 187 -3.65 -1.77 8.72
CA ARG A 187 -4.24 -1.30 9.98
C ARG A 187 -5.48 -2.08 10.39
N ASP A 188 -6.39 -2.34 9.44
CA ASP A 188 -7.74 -2.83 9.72
C ASP A 188 -7.82 -4.35 9.75
N TYR A 189 -6.88 -5.03 9.06
CA TYR A 189 -6.84 -6.49 8.90
C TYR A 189 -5.44 -7.08 9.12
N PRO A 190 -4.76 -6.77 10.25
CA PRO A 190 -3.41 -7.26 10.53
C PRO A 190 -3.35 -8.79 10.58
N GLU A 191 -4.46 -9.47 10.95
CA GLU A 191 -4.59 -10.94 11.00
C GLU A 191 -4.57 -11.60 9.62
N HIS A 192 -5.03 -10.90 8.58
CA HIS A 192 -5.07 -11.40 7.20
C HIS A 192 -3.89 -10.90 6.35
N TYR A 193 -3.25 -9.79 6.75
CA TYR A 193 -2.16 -9.18 6.00
C TYR A 193 -0.98 -10.13 5.71
N PRO A 194 -0.61 -11.09 6.59
CA PRO A 194 0.45 -12.06 6.30
C PRO A 194 0.26 -12.92 5.04
N LEU A 195 -0.95 -13.02 4.49
CA LEU A 195 -1.19 -13.68 3.21
C LEU A 195 -0.36 -13.06 2.07
N TYR A 196 -0.07 -11.76 2.13
CA TYR A 196 0.71 -11.05 1.11
C TYR A 196 2.20 -11.42 1.09
N SER A 197 2.73 -11.99 2.19
CA SER A 197 4.12 -12.44 2.28
C SER A 197 4.33 -13.87 1.79
N GLN A 198 3.25 -14.60 1.47
CA GLN A 198 3.36 -15.97 0.99
C GLN A 198 4.02 -16.00 -0.40
N LYS A 199 5.08 -16.78 -0.52
CA LYS A 199 5.91 -16.84 -1.73
C LYS A 199 5.30 -17.68 -2.84
N GLU A 200 4.53 -18.71 -2.48
CA GLU A 200 3.88 -19.61 -3.44
C GLU A 200 2.58 -20.16 -2.87
N TYR A 201 1.73 -20.63 -3.76
CA TYR A 201 0.51 -21.34 -3.40
C TYR A 201 0.25 -22.49 -4.37
N ARG A 202 -0.15 -23.65 -3.85
CA ARG A 202 -0.51 -24.82 -4.63
C ARG A 202 -2.01 -25.04 -4.56
N TYR A 203 -2.66 -25.03 -5.72
CA TYR A 203 -4.07 -25.37 -5.88
C TYR A 203 -4.23 -26.30 -7.08
N ASN A 204 -5.12 -27.27 -6.99
CA ASN A 204 -5.43 -28.22 -8.08
C ASN A 204 -4.17 -28.85 -8.73
N ASN A 205 -3.18 -29.23 -7.89
CA ASN A 205 -1.87 -29.76 -8.27
C ASN A 205 -0.96 -28.79 -9.08
N ILE A 206 -1.34 -27.52 -9.18
CA ILE A 206 -0.55 -26.48 -9.84
C ILE A 206 0.06 -25.58 -8.76
N THR A 207 1.39 -25.55 -8.68
CA THR A 207 2.10 -24.62 -7.80
C THR A 207 2.42 -23.33 -8.59
N GLN A 208 2.05 -22.18 -8.02
CA GLN A 208 2.25 -20.89 -8.64
C GLN A 208 2.95 -19.95 -7.66
N ALA A 209 4.00 -19.27 -8.14
CA ALA A 209 4.77 -18.34 -7.35
C ALA A 209 4.09 -16.96 -7.24
N ASN A 210 4.32 -16.28 -6.13
CA ASN A 210 3.96 -14.87 -5.98
C ASN A 210 4.74 -14.03 -7.01
N ARG A 211 4.09 -13.07 -7.62
CA ARG A 211 4.71 -12.21 -8.66
C ARG A 211 5.53 -11.06 -8.07
N ASN A 212 5.44 -10.82 -6.76
CA ASN A 212 6.27 -9.84 -6.08
C ASN A 212 7.65 -10.42 -5.79
N ARG A 213 8.60 -10.18 -6.69
CA ARG A 213 9.98 -10.69 -6.58
C ARG A 213 10.72 -10.18 -5.35
N LEU A 214 10.32 -9.03 -4.79
CA LEU A 214 10.96 -8.48 -3.59
C LEU A 214 10.80 -9.36 -2.36
N LEU A 215 9.79 -10.24 -2.30
CA LEU A 215 9.64 -11.23 -1.23
C LEU A 215 10.84 -12.19 -1.12
N TRP A 216 11.60 -12.38 -2.20
CA TRP A 216 12.82 -13.20 -2.19
C TRP A 216 14.10 -12.37 -2.06
N LEU A 217 14.08 -11.12 -2.52
CA LEU A 217 15.26 -10.26 -2.61
C LEU A 217 15.50 -9.44 -1.34
N ASP A 218 14.46 -9.10 -0.58
CA ASP A 218 14.57 -8.29 0.64
C ASP A 218 13.73 -8.92 1.76
N PRO A 219 14.35 -9.46 2.83
CA PRO A 219 13.63 -10.08 3.94
C PRO A 219 12.76 -9.11 4.75
N ALA A 220 12.95 -7.79 4.60
CA ALA A 220 12.09 -6.79 5.21
C ALA A 220 10.76 -6.61 4.46
N VAL A 221 10.65 -7.08 3.22
CA VAL A 221 9.44 -6.97 2.40
C VAL A 221 8.44 -8.05 2.80
N ASP A 222 7.22 -7.63 3.13
CA ASP A 222 6.13 -8.50 3.56
C ASP A 222 4.84 -8.37 2.72
N GLY A 223 4.92 -7.70 1.58
CA GLY A 223 3.79 -7.50 0.65
C GLY A 223 4.16 -6.55 -0.49
N VAL A 224 3.29 -6.17 -1.37
CA VAL A 224 1.84 -6.34 -1.30
C VAL A 224 1.32 -6.94 -2.63
N LYS A 225 1.31 -6.16 -3.74
CA LYS A 225 0.65 -6.58 -4.98
C LYS A 225 1.30 -6.02 -6.22
N THR A 226 1.37 -6.85 -7.26
CA THR A 226 1.78 -6.45 -8.62
C THR A 226 0.57 -6.19 -9.51
N GLY A 227 0.74 -5.35 -10.51
CA GLY A 227 -0.21 -5.11 -11.59
C GLY A 227 0.49 -5.04 -12.94
N TYR A 228 -0.21 -5.41 -13.99
CA TYR A 228 0.22 -5.23 -15.38
C TYR A 228 -0.98 -5.25 -16.32
N THR A 229 -1.07 -4.27 -17.18
CA THR A 229 -1.77 -4.27 -18.46
C THR A 229 -0.89 -3.51 -19.46
N GLU A 230 -1.19 -3.59 -20.74
CA GLU A 230 -0.43 -2.83 -21.74
C GLU A 230 -0.47 -1.32 -21.46
N ASN A 231 -1.63 -0.80 -21.06
CA ASN A 231 -1.79 0.63 -20.73
C ASN A 231 -1.12 1.01 -19.41
N ALA A 232 -1.25 0.18 -18.38
CA ALA A 232 -0.68 0.44 -17.05
C ALA A 232 0.84 0.34 -17.03
N GLY A 233 1.43 -0.52 -17.88
CA GLY A 233 2.81 -0.95 -17.72
C GLY A 233 2.97 -1.83 -16.48
N TYR A 234 4.19 -2.04 -16.03
CA TYR A 234 4.46 -2.87 -14.85
C TYR A 234 4.38 -2.03 -13.57
N CYS A 235 3.48 -2.45 -12.67
CA CYS A 235 3.18 -1.76 -11.42
C CYS A 235 3.47 -2.65 -10.21
N LEU A 236 3.87 -2.03 -9.10
CA LEU A 236 4.10 -2.73 -7.83
C LEU A 236 3.77 -1.81 -6.65
N VAL A 237 2.94 -2.29 -5.74
CA VAL A 237 2.86 -1.74 -4.39
C VAL A 237 3.62 -2.67 -3.46
N THR A 238 4.58 -2.12 -2.71
CA THR A 238 5.43 -2.89 -1.79
C THR A 238 5.36 -2.31 -0.40
N SER A 239 5.33 -3.18 0.61
CA SER A 239 5.53 -2.82 2.01
C SER A 239 6.78 -3.51 2.54
N ALA A 240 7.57 -2.77 3.31
CA ALA A 240 8.73 -3.29 4.01
C ALA A 240 8.75 -2.79 5.46
N LYS A 241 9.15 -3.66 6.40
CA LYS A 241 9.28 -3.33 7.82
C LYS A 241 10.70 -3.59 8.29
N ARG A 242 11.37 -2.56 8.84
CA ARG A 242 12.69 -2.66 9.49
C ARG A 242 12.57 -2.15 10.92
N GLY A 243 12.74 -3.04 11.90
CA GLY A 243 12.40 -2.73 13.29
C GLY A 243 10.93 -2.35 13.44
N GLU A 244 10.66 -1.22 14.07
CA GLU A 244 9.28 -0.71 14.24
C GLU A 244 8.80 0.14 13.06
N ARG A 245 9.69 0.49 12.15
CA ARG A 245 9.37 1.38 11.03
C ARG A 245 8.88 0.60 9.82
N ARG A 246 7.77 1.06 9.25
CA ARG A 246 7.19 0.50 8.02
C ARG A 246 7.10 1.55 6.94
N LEU A 247 7.59 1.21 5.74
CA LEU A 247 7.42 2.01 4.54
C LEU A 247 6.53 1.29 3.54
N VAL A 248 5.75 2.06 2.81
CA VAL A 248 4.97 1.60 1.64
C VAL A 248 5.45 2.37 0.42
N SER A 249 5.89 1.64 -0.61
CA SER A 249 6.20 2.22 -1.92
C SER A 249 5.13 1.82 -2.94
N VAL A 250 4.70 2.79 -3.74
CA VAL A 250 3.86 2.60 -4.91
C VAL A 250 4.67 3.01 -6.12
N VAL A 251 4.88 2.10 -7.08
CA VAL A 251 5.63 2.34 -8.31
C VAL A 251 4.76 1.91 -9.48
N LEU A 252 4.40 2.85 -10.37
CA LEU A 252 3.45 2.65 -11.45
C LEU A 252 4.10 2.92 -12.82
N GLY A 253 3.83 2.04 -13.78
CA GLY A 253 4.18 2.26 -15.16
C GLY A 253 5.67 2.13 -15.47
N THR A 254 6.34 1.13 -14.91
CA THR A 254 7.71 0.76 -15.32
C THR A 254 7.70 -0.11 -16.57
N VAL A 255 8.86 -0.29 -17.18
CA VAL A 255 9.01 -0.97 -18.48
C VAL A 255 9.06 -2.51 -18.38
N SER A 256 9.28 -3.08 -17.19
CA SER A 256 9.42 -4.54 -17.03
C SER A 256 9.15 -5.01 -15.60
N GLU A 257 9.02 -6.33 -15.43
CA GLU A 257 8.91 -6.96 -14.10
C GLU A 257 10.14 -6.73 -13.23
N SER A 258 11.32 -6.76 -13.81
CA SER A 258 12.56 -6.49 -13.10
C SER A 258 12.66 -5.01 -12.72
N ALA A 259 12.24 -4.10 -13.61
CA ALA A 259 12.26 -2.67 -13.34
C ALA A 259 11.33 -2.30 -12.18
N ARG A 260 10.07 -2.78 -12.14
CA ARG A 260 9.17 -2.48 -11.00
C ARG A 260 9.74 -2.93 -9.66
N ALA A 261 10.45 -4.09 -9.63
CA ALA A 261 11.09 -4.57 -8.41
C ALA A 261 12.31 -3.71 -8.03
N ALA A 262 13.21 -3.43 -8.99
CA ALA A 262 14.40 -2.63 -8.76
C ALA A 262 14.07 -1.20 -8.30
N GLU A 263 13.11 -0.54 -8.97
CA GLU A 263 12.71 0.82 -8.64
C GLU A 263 12.02 0.90 -7.27
N SER A 264 11.18 -0.09 -6.92
CA SER A 264 10.58 -0.17 -5.58
C SER A 264 11.64 -0.40 -4.51
N GLN A 265 12.62 -1.28 -4.74
CA GLN A 265 13.71 -1.54 -3.79
C GLN A 265 14.60 -0.31 -3.59
N LYS A 266 14.96 0.37 -4.68
CA LYS A 266 15.72 1.63 -4.66
C LYS A 266 15.03 2.68 -3.79
N LEU A 267 13.71 2.86 -3.99
CA LEU A 267 12.90 3.82 -3.26
C LEU A 267 12.80 3.46 -1.76
N LEU A 268 12.53 2.19 -1.43
CA LEU A 268 12.49 1.71 -0.05
C LEU A 268 13.83 1.88 0.66
N ASN A 269 14.93 1.47 0.03
CA ASN A 269 16.27 1.59 0.61
C ASN A 269 16.62 3.04 0.89
N TRP A 270 16.36 3.95 -0.06
CA TRP A 270 16.56 5.36 0.15
C TRP A 270 15.74 5.88 1.35
N GLY A 271 14.46 5.54 1.44
CA GLY A 271 13.61 6.00 2.52
C GLY A 271 14.05 5.50 3.90
N PHE A 272 14.56 4.27 4.01
CA PHE A 272 15.11 3.75 5.26
C PHE A 272 16.48 4.36 5.63
N GLN A 273 17.27 4.80 4.64
CA GLN A 273 18.60 5.39 4.87
C GLN A 273 18.54 6.91 5.08
N ALA A 274 17.66 7.60 4.34
CA ALA A 274 17.59 9.04 4.31
C ALA A 274 16.79 9.65 5.47
N TYR A 275 15.87 8.90 6.05
CA TYR A 275 14.98 9.37 7.11
C TYR A 275 14.95 8.40 8.27
N ASP A 276 14.72 8.94 9.45
CA ASP A 276 14.41 8.17 10.65
C ASP A 276 13.08 8.63 11.24
N SER A 277 12.38 7.75 11.95
CA SER A 277 11.13 8.07 12.62
C SER A 277 11.35 8.10 14.12
N VAL A 278 11.19 9.27 14.73
CA VAL A 278 11.31 9.45 16.18
C VAL A 278 9.92 9.57 16.78
N ARG A 279 9.61 8.70 17.73
CA ARG A 279 8.39 8.84 18.53
C ARG A 279 8.62 9.92 19.58
N LEU A 280 7.98 11.08 19.44
CA LEU A 280 8.09 12.18 20.41
C LEU A 280 7.28 11.91 21.67
N TYR A 281 6.08 11.30 21.54
CA TYR A 281 5.17 11.01 22.63
C TYR A 281 4.54 9.63 22.48
N ALA A 282 4.26 8.96 23.58
CA ALA A 282 3.42 7.77 23.58
C ALA A 282 1.94 8.16 23.35
N ARG A 283 1.15 7.22 22.83
CA ARG A 283 -0.29 7.43 22.66
C ARG A 283 -0.92 7.72 24.02
N ASN A 284 -1.73 8.79 24.13
CA ASN A 284 -2.37 9.27 25.37
C ASN A 284 -1.41 9.85 26.42
N GLN A 285 -0.17 10.13 26.09
CA GLN A 285 0.71 10.91 26.96
C GLN A 285 0.31 12.39 26.86
N PRO A 286 0.05 13.09 27.97
CA PRO A 286 -0.21 14.53 27.95
C PRO A 286 1.03 15.27 27.45
N VAL A 287 0.80 16.29 26.62
CA VAL A 287 1.83 17.16 26.06
C VAL A 287 1.98 18.40 26.94
#